data_8143a553110da9523e5b96b74318f611
#
_entry.id   8143a553110da9523e5b96b74318f611
#
_cell.length_a   1.000
_cell.length_b   1.000
_cell.length_c   1.000
_cell.angle_alpha   90.00
_cell.angle_beta   90.00
_cell.angle_gamma   90.00
#
_symmetry.space_group_name_H-M   'P 1'
#
loop_
_entity.id
_entity.type
_entity.pdbx_description
1 polymer ?
#
loop_
_entity_poly.entity_id
_entity_poly.type
_entity_poly.pdbx_seq_one_letter_code
_entity_poly.pdbx_strand_id
1 'polypeptide(L)'
;MTPQEQRAFFEDQGYLILDGLFTPDEMLECQAEVRRLHDVAATLKQAGDPDGGHFQIEPYAGDESQADGRLVLRKIENTRRFSDVFRRLAEHPRLVEAIQNLIGPDLLLFRSTLMLKPAFHGSQHALHQDSAYWPMDPPTLVTVSIALNDSTPENGCIKVIPKSHEWGLQEWGRITRGDDEALTDRDDIDESRAVEAALTAGSAVCFHSLCVHGSGPNRSPKPRNTALYAYFSPEVRYVARGSAARERTFPIIAGLDGRSELTLTAAD
;
A
#
# COMPACT_ATOMS: atom_id res chain seq x y z
N MET A 1 21.11 10.39 3.97
CA MET A 1 21.49 9.11 4.62
C MET A 1 22.12 8.18 3.59
N THR A 2 23.22 7.52 3.95
CA THR A 2 23.77 6.40 3.18
C THR A 2 22.84 5.19 3.25
N PRO A 3 22.96 4.18 2.36
CA PRO A 3 22.18 2.96 2.44
C PRO A 3 22.22 2.26 3.81
N GLN A 4 23.40 2.22 4.43
CA GLN A 4 23.56 1.65 5.77
C GLN A 4 22.82 2.44 6.86
N GLU A 5 22.87 3.77 6.80
CA GLU A 5 22.13 4.64 7.74
C GLU A 5 20.61 4.51 7.52
N GLN A 6 20.15 4.37 6.27
CA GLN A 6 18.74 4.13 5.94
C GLN A 6 18.25 2.82 6.54
N ARG A 7 19.02 1.75 6.37
CA ARG A 7 18.72 0.44 6.94
C ARG A 7 18.66 0.50 8.47
N ALA A 8 19.69 1.06 9.10
CA ALA A 8 19.74 1.20 10.56
C ALA A 8 18.57 2.03 11.11
N PHE A 9 18.18 3.11 10.41
CA PHE A 9 17.03 3.92 10.78
C PHE A 9 15.71 3.13 10.63
N PHE A 10 15.55 2.39 9.53
CA PHE A 10 14.38 1.55 9.30
C PHE A 10 14.26 0.44 10.36
N GLU A 11 15.37 -0.23 10.69
CA GLU A 11 15.42 -1.27 11.73
C GLU A 11 15.07 -0.71 13.11
N ASP A 12 15.52 0.51 13.45
CA ASP A 12 15.24 1.16 14.74
C ASP A 12 13.83 1.75 14.80
N GLN A 13 13.38 2.41 13.72
CA GLN A 13 12.13 3.20 13.76
C GLN A 13 10.91 2.47 13.17
N GLY A 14 11.12 1.43 12.36
CA GLY A 14 10.06 0.68 11.67
C GLY A 14 9.52 1.37 10.41
N TYR A 15 10.08 2.51 10.02
CA TYR A 15 9.74 3.21 8.80
C TYR A 15 10.94 4.00 8.24
N LEU A 16 10.84 4.41 6.96
CA LEU A 16 11.84 5.24 6.28
C LEU A 16 11.16 6.10 5.23
N ILE A 17 11.51 7.39 5.14
CA ILE A 17 11.09 8.27 4.06
C ILE A 17 12.21 8.33 3.01
N LEU A 18 11.85 8.17 1.75
CA LEU A 18 12.70 8.27 0.58
C LEU A 18 12.23 9.46 -0.27
N ASP A 19 12.92 10.59 -0.13
CA ASP A 19 12.57 11.80 -0.86
C ASP A 19 13.03 11.71 -2.32
N GLY A 20 12.17 12.17 -3.25
CA GLY A 20 12.51 12.31 -4.67
C GLY A 20 12.95 11.00 -5.34
N LEU A 21 12.36 9.87 -4.93
CA LEU A 21 12.69 8.55 -5.51
C LEU A 21 12.33 8.47 -6.99
N PHE A 22 11.31 9.19 -7.42
CA PHE A 22 10.82 9.22 -8.80
C PHE A 22 10.82 10.66 -9.34
N THR A 23 10.94 10.79 -10.65
CA THR A 23 10.92 12.08 -11.34
C THR A 23 9.49 12.62 -11.48
N PRO A 24 9.32 13.94 -11.71
CA PRO A 24 8.02 14.52 -12.01
C PRO A 24 7.33 13.89 -13.23
N ASP A 25 8.09 13.55 -14.29
CA ASP A 25 7.53 12.94 -15.51
C ASP A 25 6.99 11.53 -15.24
N GLU A 26 7.69 10.72 -14.44
CA GLU A 26 7.20 9.41 -14.00
C GLU A 26 5.90 9.54 -13.21
N MET A 27 5.77 10.57 -12.37
CA MET A 27 4.54 10.83 -11.62
C MET A 27 3.40 11.33 -12.52
N LEU A 28 3.68 12.13 -13.53
CA LEU A 28 2.67 12.53 -14.51
C LEU A 28 2.14 11.33 -15.31
N GLU A 29 3.00 10.39 -15.71
CA GLU A 29 2.58 9.11 -16.34
C GLU A 29 1.66 8.32 -15.39
N CYS A 30 2.05 8.17 -14.12
CA CYS A 30 1.24 7.47 -13.13
C CYS A 30 -0.12 8.14 -12.90
N GLN A 31 -0.18 9.47 -12.83
CA GLN A 31 -1.44 10.22 -12.67
C GLN A 31 -2.35 10.08 -13.91
N ALA A 32 -1.77 10.06 -15.11
CA ALA A 32 -2.54 9.79 -16.33
C ALA A 32 -3.11 8.35 -16.31
N GLU A 33 -2.33 7.40 -15.84
CA GLU A 33 -2.74 6.01 -15.74
C GLU A 33 -3.83 5.82 -14.66
N VAL A 34 -3.81 6.53 -13.54
CA VAL A 34 -4.92 6.56 -12.57
C VAL A 34 -6.22 6.97 -13.26
N ARG A 35 -6.20 8.02 -14.10
CA ARG A 35 -7.41 8.45 -14.85
C ARG A 35 -7.91 7.36 -15.78
N ARG A 36 -7.02 6.70 -16.54
CA ARG A 36 -7.37 5.56 -17.40
C ARG A 36 -8.02 4.42 -16.61
N LEU A 37 -7.49 4.12 -15.43
CA LEU A 37 -8.04 3.06 -14.56
C LEU A 37 -9.44 3.39 -14.03
N HIS A 38 -9.81 4.65 -13.86
CA HIS A 38 -11.21 5.03 -13.58
C HIS A 38 -12.14 4.67 -14.75
N ASP A 39 -11.70 4.89 -15.99
CA ASP A 39 -12.48 4.53 -17.19
C ASP A 39 -12.61 3.00 -17.31
N VAL A 40 -11.55 2.24 -17.00
CA VAL A 40 -11.58 0.77 -16.90
C VAL A 40 -12.58 0.32 -15.83
N ALA A 41 -12.54 0.94 -14.64
CA ALA A 41 -13.48 0.61 -13.55
C ALA A 41 -14.93 0.79 -13.98
N ALA A 42 -15.26 1.92 -14.64
CA ALA A 42 -16.60 2.20 -15.13
C ALA A 42 -17.06 1.14 -16.13
N THR A 43 -16.20 0.78 -17.09
CA THR A 43 -16.48 -0.24 -18.10
C THR A 43 -16.76 -1.62 -17.47
N LEU A 44 -15.86 -2.09 -16.58
CA LEU A 44 -15.99 -3.40 -15.94
C LEU A 44 -17.24 -3.48 -15.04
N LYS A 45 -17.51 -2.42 -14.26
CA LYS A 45 -18.69 -2.37 -13.39
C LYS A 45 -19.99 -2.34 -14.19
N GLN A 46 -20.04 -1.58 -15.27
CA GLN A 46 -21.21 -1.52 -16.17
C GLN A 46 -21.47 -2.88 -16.84
N ALA A 47 -20.43 -3.60 -17.21
CA ALA A 47 -20.53 -4.93 -17.79
C ALA A 47 -20.86 -6.04 -16.78
N GLY A 48 -20.81 -5.77 -15.47
CA GLY A 48 -20.92 -6.81 -14.44
C GLY A 48 -19.74 -7.79 -14.44
N ASP A 49 -18.58 -7.35 -14.96
CA ASP A 49 -17.39 -8.18 -15.04
C ASP A 49 -16.82 -8.45 -13.64
N PRO A 50 -16.46 -9.70 -13.30
CA PRO A 50 -15.86 -10.06 -12.01
C PRO A 50 -14.63 -9.23 -11.64
N ASP A 51 -13.82 -8.83 -12.63
CA ASP A 51 -12.66 -7.97 -12.43
C ASP A 51 -13.03 -6.57 -11.92
N GLY A 52 -14.27 -6.12 -12.10
CA GLY A 52 -14.81 -4.91 -11.46
C GLY A 52 -14.73 -4.93 -9.94
N GLY A 53 -14.64 -6.11 -9.31
CA GLY A 53 -14.46 -6.28 -7.87
C GLY A 53 -13.11 -5.77 -7.34
N HIS A 54 -12.09 -5.67 -8.21
CA HIS A 54 -10.79 -5.08 -7.84
C HIS A 54 -10.84 -3.56 -7.67
N PHE A 55 -11.88 -2.90 -8.16
CA PHE A 55 -12.08 -1.45 -8.13
C PHE A 55 -13.12 -1.09 -7.06
N GLN A 56 -12.65 -0.71 -5.88
CA GLN A 56 -13.51 -0.40 -4.74
C GLN A 56 -13.93 1.06 -4.77
N ILE A 57 -15.24 1.31 -4.68
CA ILE A 57 -15.82 2.64 -4.58
C ILE A 57 -15.69 3.14 -3.14
N GLU A 58 -15.58 4.45 -2.97
CA GLU A 58 -15.59 5.10 -1.67
C GLU A 58 -16.98 4.95 -1.03
N PRO A 59 -17.12 4.26 0.12
CA PRO A 59 -18.43 3.92 0.67
C PRO A 59 -19.22 5.15 1.11
N TYR A 60 -18.54 6.25 1.48
CA TYR A 60 -19.21 7.47 1.93
C TYR A 60 -19.64 8.40 0.81
N ALA A 61 -19.24 8.11 -0.43
CA ALA A 61 -19.68 8.90 -1.59
C ALA A 61 -21.10 8.55 -2.05
N GLY A 62 -21.66 7.40 -1.63
CA GLY A 62 -22.97 6.94 -2.09
C GLY A 62 -22.98 6.84 -3.62
N ASP A 63 -23.96 7.49 -4.25
CA ASP A 63 -24.11 7.57 -5.70
C ASP A 63 -23.40 8.81 -6.29
N GLU A 64 -22.64 9.57 -5.50
CA GLU A 64 -21.94 10.75 -5.98
C GLU A 64 -20.82 10.35 -6.98
N SER A 65 -20.58 11.24 -7.92
CA SER A 65 -19.43 11.16 -8.82
C SER A 65 -18.45 12.29 -8.50
N GLN A 66 -17.20 12.14 -8.95
CA GLN A 66 -16.25 13.25 -8.92
C GLN A 66 -16.75 14.40 -9.81
N ALA A 67 -16.18 15.61 -9.62
CA ALA A 67 -16.55 16.79 -10.38
C ALA A 67 -16.43 16.60 -11.91
N ASP A 68 -15.61 15.64 -12.37
CA ASP A 68 -15.44 15.26 -13.77
C ASP A 68 -16.36 14.09 -14.21
N GLY A 69 -17.31 13.68 -13.37
CA GLY A 69 -18.26 12.59 -13.63
C GLY A 69 -17.71 11.18 -13.44
N ARG A 70 -16.48 11.03 -12.96
CA ARG A 70 -15.88 9.71 -12.69
C ARG A 70 -16.37 9.11 -11.38
N LEU A 71 -16.29 7.77 -11.29
CA LEU A 71 -16.54 7.04 -10.06
C LEU A 71 -15.61 7.53 -8.94
N VAL A 72 -16.12 7.65 -7.73
CA VAL A 72 -15.34 7.97 -6.54
C VAL A 72 -14.66 6.69 -6.05
N LEU A 73 -13.50 6.37 -6.62
CA LEU A 73 -12.74 5.19 -6.24
C LEU A 73 -11.92 5.45 -4.99
N ARG A 74 -11.92 4.46 -4.08
CA ARG A 74 -11.09 4.43 -2.88
C ARG A 74 -9.83 3.60 -3.07
N LYS A 75 -9.94 2.47 -3.79
CA LYS A 75 -8.87 1.48 -3.89
C LYS A 75 -8.93 0.69 -5.18
N ILE A 76 -7.79 0.38 -5.75
CA ILE A 76 -7.65 -0.57 -6.86
C ILE A 76 -6.67 -1.65 -6.44
N GLU A 77 -7.13 -2.90 -6.37
CA GLU A 77 -6.29 -4.06 -6.03
C GLU A 77 -5.69 -4.70 -7.27
N ASN A 78 -4.56 -5.38 -7.11
CA ASN A 78 -3.84 -6.09 -8.19
C ASN A 78 -3.54 -5.18 -9.38
N THR A 79 -3.05 -3.96 -9.13
CA THR A 79 -2.83 -2.94 -10.16
C THR A 79 -1.92 -3.40 -11.29
N ARG A 80 -0.97 -4.31 -11.03
CA ARG A 80 -0.10 -4.92 -12.04
C ARG A 80 -0.87 -5.70 -13.12
N ARG A 81 -2.07 -6.20 -12.81
CA ARG A 81 -2.95 -6.90 -13.76
C ARG A 81 -3.58 -5.96 -14.77
N PHE A 82 -3.85 -4.73 -14.36
CA PHE A 82 -4.62 -3.76 -15.14
C PHE A 82 -3.75 -2.67 -15.76
N SER A 83 -2.46 -2.59 -15.38
CA SER A 83 -1.58 -1.49 -15.74
C SER A 83 -0.11 -1.90 -15.83
N ASP A 84 0.45 -1.77 -17.02
CA ASP A 84 1.90 -1.90 -17.23
C ASP A 84 2.70 -0.77 -16.57
N VAL A 85 2.11 0.42 -16.43
CA VAL A 85 2.74 1.55 -15.73
C VAL A 85 2.99 1.16 -14.27
N PHE A 86 1.95 0.69 -13.56
CA PHE A 86 2.10 0.28 -12.17
C PHE A 86 2.85 -1.04 -11.99
N ARG A 87 2.94 -1.89 -13.02
CA ARG A 87 3.84 -3.04 -13.02
C ARG A 87 5.30 -2.56 -13.06
N ARG A 88 5.66 -1.69 -14.02
CA ARG A 88 7.01 -1.13 -14.12
C ARG A 88 7.41 -0.31 -12.89
N LEU A 89 6.46 0.40 -12.28
CA LEU A 89 6.72 1.16 -11.05
C LEU A 89 7.13 0.24 -9.89
N ALA A 90 6.46 -0.93 -9.73
CA ALA A 90 6.84 -1.94 -8.73
C ALA A 90 8.22 -2.56 -8.98
N GLU A 91 8.64 -2.60 -10.24
CA GLU A 91 9.91 -3.18 -10.70
C GLU A 91 10.98 -2.10 -10.95
N HIS A 92 10.72 -0.84 -10.58
CA HIS A 92 11.60 0.27 -10.89
C HIS A 92 12.96 0.13 -10.17
N PRO A 93 14.10 0.24 -10.89
CA PRO A 93 15.43 -0.07 -10.34
C PRO A 93 15.74 0.69 -9.04
N ARG A 94 15.44 1.99 -8.95
CA ARG A 94 15.68 2.79 -7.74
C ARG A 94 14.84 2.31 -6.55
N LEU A 95 13.60 1.86 -6.79
CA LEU A 95 12.75 1.29 -5.74
C LEU A 95 13.28 -0.08 -5.31
N VAL A 96 13.60 -0.94 -6.27
CA VAL A 96 14.13 -2.29 -6.02
C VAL A 96 15.42 -2.20 -5.21
N GLU A 97 16.37 -1.34 -5.59
CA GLU A 97 17.62 -1.11 -4.85
C GLU A 97 17.35 -0.66 -3.41
N ALA A 98 16.43 0.29 -3.22
CA ALA A 98 16.07 0.76 -1.88
C ALA A 98 15.49 -0.38 -1.01
N ILE A 99 14.61 -1.23 -1.55
CA ILE A 99 14.02 -2.34 -0.80
C ILE A 99 15.04 -3.46 -0.57
N GLN A 100 15.90 -3.77 -1.55
CA GLN A 100 17.00 -4.73 -1.36
C GLN A 100 17.94 -4.31 -0.22
N ASN A 101 18.18 -3.01 -0.08
CA ASN A 101 18.96 -2.49 1.05
C ASN A 101 18.29 -2.76 2.41
N LEU A 102 16.96 -2.82 2.48
CA LEU A 102 16.23 -3.04 3.73
C LEU A 102 16.09 -4.52 4.08
N ILE A 103 15.76 -5.39 3.10
CA ILE A 103 15.37 -6.78 3.38
C ILE A 103 16.17 -7.84 2.60
N GLY A 104 17.22 -7.44 1.89
CA GLY A 104 18.12 -8.37 1.20
C GLY A 104 17.88 -8.45 -0.31
N PRO A 105 18.74 -9.23 -1.02
CA PRO A 105 18.83 -9.19 -2.48
C PRO A 105 17.65 -9.83 -3.21
N ASP A 106 16.97 -10.77 -2.59
CA ASP A 106 15.89 -11.55 -3.19
C ASP A 106 14.54 -10.98 -2.78
N LEU A 107 13.79 -10.47 -3.75
CA LEU A 107 12.52 -9.78 -3.51
C LEU A 107 11.36 -10.44 -4.23
N LEU A 108 10.31 -10.74 -3.47
CA LEU A 108 9.00 -11.13 -3.96
C LEU A 108 7.98 -10.01 -3.72
N LEU A 109 6.97 -9.93 -4.56
CA LEU A 109 5.88 -8.98 -4.39
C LEU A 109 4.62 -9.68 -3.86
N PHE A 110 4.22 -9.27 -2.66
CA PHE A 110 2.99 -9.76 -2.04
C PHE A 110 1.75 -9.06 -2.56
N ARG A 111 1.83 -7.73 -2.77
CA ARG A 111 0.68 -6.87 -3.08
C ARG A 111 1.05 -5.71 -3.97
N SER A 112 0.14 -5.36 -4.89
CA SER A 112 0.17 -4.11 -5.66
C SER A 112 -1.21 -3.46 -5.60
N THR A 113 -1.30 -2.22 -5.12
CA THR A 113 -2.57 -1.55 -4.82
C THR A 113 -2.43 -0.06 -5.06
N LEU A 114 -3.47 0.58 -5.56
CA LEU A 114 -3.63 2.03 -5.48
C LEU A 114 -4.57 2.35 -4.32
N MET A 115 -4.17 3.31 -3.49
CA MET A 115 -5.02 3.90 -2.47
C MET A 115 -5.33 5.34 -2.91
N LEU A 116 -6.61 5.59 -3.10
CA LEU A 116 -7.12 6.84 -3.65
C LEU A 116 -7.93 7.55 -2.58
N LYS A 117 -7.62 8.82 -2.36
CA LYS A 117 -8.41 9.72 -1.53
C LYS A 117 -8.87 10.89 -2.40
N PRO A 118 -10.05 10.77 -3.04
CA PRO A 118 -10.61 11.86 -3.83
C PRO A 118 -10.75 13.14 -2.99
N ALA A 119 -10.68 14.29 -3.65
CA ALA A 119 -10.86 15.59 -3.00
C ALA A 119 -12.18 15.60 -2.21
N PHE A 120 -12.15 15.98 -0.94
CA PHE A 120 -13.26 16.06 0.01
C PHE A 120 -13.98 14.73 0.35
N HIS A 121 -13.80 13.65 -0.43
CA HIS A 121 -14.50 12.36 -0.26
C HIS A 121 -13.62 11.24 0.30
N GLY A 122 -12.30 11.43 0.35
CA GLY A 122 -11.40 10.37 0.80
C GLY A 122 -11.59 10.05 2.28
N SER A 123 -12.04 8.83 2.60
CA SER A 123 -12.24 8.37 3.97
C SER A 123 -10.93 8.13 4.70
N GLN A 124 -10.99 8.17 6.03
CA GLN A 124 -9.86 7.79 6.88
C GLN A 124 -9.54 6.30 6.75
N HIS A 125 -8.32 5.94 7.11
CA HIS A 125 -7.88 4.57 7.32
C HIS A 125 -7.31 4.47 8.73
N ALA A 126 -8.00 3.76 9.63
CA ALA A 126 -7.63 3.69 11.03
C ALA A 126 -6.25 3.05 11.22
N LEU A 127 -5.64 3.29 12.37
CA LEU A 127 -4.35 2.72 12.73
C LEU A 127 -4.45 1.19 12.80
N HIS A 128 -3.51 0.50 12.18
CA HIS A 128 -3.43 -0.97 12.13
C HIS A 128 -2.02 -1.44 11.81
N GLN A 129 -1.82 -2.74 11.91
CA GLN A 129 -0.63 -3.45 11.39
C GLN A 129 -1.06 -4.26 10.16
N ASP A 130 -0.34 -4.12 9.05
CA ASP A 130 -0.61 -4.88 7.82
C ASP A 130 -0.58 -6.40 8.05
N SER A 131 0.42 -6.88 8.81
CA SER A 131 0.61 -8.31 9.10
C SER A 131 -0.51 -8.94 9.91
N ALA A 132 -1.35 -8.16 10.60
CA ALA A 132 -2.53 -8.71 11.28
C ALA A 132 -3.51 -9.38 10.29
N TYR A 133 -3.49 -8.94 9.05
CA TYR A 133 -4.40 -9.40 7.99
C TYR A 133 -3.72 -10.25 6.92
N TRP A 134 -2.39 -10.31 6.93
CA TRP A 134 -1.64 -11.03 5.91
C TRP A 134 -1.27 -12.44 6.36
N PRO A 135 -1.46 -13.45 5.49
CA PRO A 135 -1.16 -14.84 5.81
C PRO A 135 0.34 -15.16 5.58
N MET A 136 1.23 -14.41 6.21
CA MET A 136 2.68 -14.49 6.01
C MET A 136 3.40 -14.58 7.36
N ASP A 137 4.43 -15.44 7.44
CA ASP A 137 5.22 -15.71 8.65
C ASP A 137 6.70 -15.99 8.31
N PRO A 138 7.67 -15.33 8.97
CA PRO A 138 7.51 -14.25 9.93
C PRO A 138 6.88 -12.99 9.30
N PRO A 139 6.24 -12.13 10.10
CA PRO A 139 5.55 -10.93 9.63
C PRO A 139 6.54 -9.77 9.36
N THR A 140 7.51 -9.99 8.47
CA THR A 140 8.64 -9.09 8.16
C THR A 140 8.59 -8.48 6.76
N LEU A 141 7.38 -8.22 6.25
CA LEU A 141 7.22 -7.57 4.95
C LEU A 141 7.48 -6.06 5.07
N VAL A 142 7.86 -5.45 3.95
CA VAL A 142 7.98 -4.00 3.82
C VAL A 142 6.90 -3.49 2.87
N THR A 143 6.07 -2.60 3.38
CA THR A 143 5.12 -1.84 2.56
C THR A 143 5.77 -0.53 2.14
N VAL A 144 5.66 -0.20 0.86
CA VAL A 144 6.05 1.08 0.29
C VAL A 144 4.82 1.82 -0.19
N SER A 145 4.65 3.05 0.25
CA SER A 145 3.62 3.96 -0.22
C SER A 145 4.27 5.11 -1.00
N ILE A 146 4.10 5.12 -2.31
CA ILE A 146 4.63 6.12 -3.24
C ILE A 146 3.59 7.20 -3.44
N ALA A 147 3.93 8.46 -3.18
CA ALA A 147 3.07 9.60 -3.42
C ALA A 147 3.03 9.94 -4.91
N LEU A 148 1.89 9.69 -5.58
CA LEU A 148 1.70 10.03 -6.99
C LEU A 148 1.40 11.52 -7.20
N ASN A 149 0.94 12.19 -6.17
CA ASN A 149 0.79 13.63 -6.00
C ASN A 149 1.12 13.98 -4.56
N ASP A 150 1.28 15.27 -4.25
CA ASP A 150 1.64 15.69 -2.90
C ASP A 150 0.68 15.10 -1.86
N SER A 151 1.27 14.54 -0.82
CA SER A 151 0.58 13.92 0.31
C SER A 151 0.83 14.77 1.55
N THR A 152 -0.22 15.39 2.08
CA THR A 152 -0.15 16.35 3.19
C THR A 152 -1.09 15.93 4.31
N PRO A 153 -0.96 16.48 5.52
CA PRO A 153 -1.91 16.24 6.60
C PRO A 153 -3.37 16.55 6.21
N GLU A 154 -3.61 17.62 5.44
CA GLU A 154 -4.96 18.02 5.02
C GLU A 154 -5.60 17.08 4.03
N ASN A 155 -4.81 16.43 3.15
CA ASN A 155 -5.33 15.45 2.19
C ASN A 155 -5.19 14.00 2.66
N GLY A 156 -4.80 13.81 3.92
CA GLY A 156 -4.75 12.52 4.59
C GLY A 156 -3.50 11.71 4.26
N CYS A 157 -2.30 12.28 4.47
CA CYS A 157 -1.04 11.56 4.37
C CYS A 157 -0.99 10.36 5.33
N ILE A 158 -0.05 9.46 5.08
CA ILE A 158 0.19 8.33 5.97
C ILE A 158 0.73 8.85 7.31
N LYS A 159 0.23 8.26 8.39
CA LYS A 159 0.76 8.38 9.74
C LYS A 159 1.39 7.05 10.13
N VAL A 160 2.54 7.08 10.77
CA VAL A 160 3.23 5.91 11.32
C VAL A 160 3.53 6.14 12.80
N ILE A 161 3.47 5.10 13.62
CA ILE A 161 3.92 5.18 15.01
C ILE A 161 5.33 4.58 15.07
N PRO A 162 6.37 5.41 15.26
CA PRO A 162 7.75 4.94 15.35
C PRO A 162 7.91 3.85 16.41
N LYS A 163 8.73 2.85 16.12
CA LYS A 163 9.06 1.70 17.00
C LYS A 163 7.88 0.77 17.32
N SER A 164 6.71 0.99 16.74
CA SER A 164 5.56 0.11 17.00
C SER A 164 5.70 -1.29 16.40
N HIS A 165 6.61 -1.50 15.45
CA HIS A 165 6.96 -2.82 14.92
C HIS A 165 7.61 -3.73 15.99
N GLU A 166 8.25 -3.15 17.01
CA GLU A 166 8.82 -3.88 18.15
C GLU A 166 7.76 -4.43 19.12
N TRP A 167 6.50 -3.99 19.00
CA TRP A 167 5.40 -4.51 19.82
C TRP A 167 5.02 -5.95 19.46
N GLY A 168 5.56 -6.48 18.35
CA GLY A 168 5.13 -7.74 17.78
C GLY A 168 3.76 -7.64 17.14
N LEU A 169 3.24 -8.78 16.69
CA LEU A 169 1.91 -8.85 16.10
C LEU A 169 0.84 -8.68 17.17
N GLN A 170 0.00 -7.68 16.99
CA GLN A 170 -1.12 -7.35 17.87
C GLN A 170 -2.45 -7.85 17.28
N GLU A 171 -3.46 -8.03 18.13
CA GLU A 171 -4.83 -8.26 17.69
C GLU A 171 -5.50 -6.93 17.35
N TRP A 172 -6.07 -6.84 16.16
CA TRP A 172 -6.68 -5.62 15.61
C TRP A 172 -8.18 -5.76 15.34
N GLY A 173 -8.78 -6.92 15.63
CA GLY A 173 -10.15 -7.19 15.27
C GLY A 173 -10.36 -7.30 13.75
N ARG A 174 -11.59 -7.05 13.29
CA ARG A 174 -11.90 -7.04 11.86
C ARG A 174 -11.66 -5.65 11.28
N ILE A 175 -11.10 -5.59 10.06
CA ILE A 175 -11.24 -4.38 9.23
C ILE A 175 -12.71 -4.33 8.81
N THR A 176 -13.51 -3.53 9.51
CA THR A 176 -14.90 -3.26 9.13
C THR A 176 -14.91 -2.28 7.96
N ARG A 177 -15.77 -2.52 7.01
CA ARG A 177 -16.10 -1.63 5.90
C ARG A 177 -17.53 -1.16 6.09
N GLY A 178 -17.81 -0.48 7.20
CA GLY A 178 -19.12 0.02 7.54
C GLY A 178 -19.09 1.51 7.82
N ASP A 179 -20.28 2.08 7.79
CA ASP A 179 -20.50 3.50 8.01
C ASP A 179 -19.95 3.94 9.37
N ASP A 180 -19.11 4.94 9.39
CA ASP A 180 -18.58 5.67 10.56
C ASP A 180 -17.78 4.91 11.62
N GLU A 181 -17.49 3.62 11.43
CA GLU A 181 -16.73 2.85 12.42
C GLU A 181 -15.23 2.90 12.15
N ALA A 182 -14.44 2.94 13.21
CA ALA A 182 -13.01 2.71 13.16
C ALA A 182 -12.74 1.36 12.47
N LEU A 183 -11.74 1.33 11.57
CA LEU A 183 -11.39 0.09 10.84
C LEU A 183 -10.88 -1.02 11.76
N THR A 184 -10.62 -0.70 13.03
CA THR A 184 -10.15 -1.63 14.05
C THR A 184 -10.86 -1.34 15.38
N ASP A 185 -11.00 -2.35 16.22
CA ASP A 185 -11.59 -2.22 17.56
C ASP A 185 -10.61 -1.65 18.60
N ARG A 186 -9.46 -1.12 18.14
CA ARG A 186 -8.40 -0.57 19.01
C ARG A 186 -8.57 0.94 19.18
N ASP A 187 -8.76 1.36 20.43
CA ASP A 187 -8.81 2.76 20.88
C ASP A 187 -7.68 3.12 21.86
N ASP A 188 -6.86 2.15 22.22
CA ASP A 188 -5.77 2.27 23.20
C ASP A 188 -4.44 2.78 22.60
N ILE A 189 -4.40 3.11 21.32
CA ILE A 189 -3.21 3.58 20.64
C ILE A 189 -3.04 5.08 20.84
N ASP A 190 -1.91 5.48 21.43
CA ASP A 190 -1.54 6.89 21.59
C ASP A 190 -1.14 7.52 20.24
N GLU A 191 -2.11 8.14 19.57
CA GLU A 191 -1.90 8.82 18.29
C GLU A 191 -0.99 10.06 18.40
N SER A 192 -0.76 10.60 19.59
CA SER A 192 0.14 11.76 19.76
C SER A 192 1.58 11.45 19.39
N ARG A 193 1.96 10.17 19.36
CA ARG A 193 3.26 9.69 18.94
C ARG A 193 3.38 9.48 17.42
N ALA A 194 2.29 9.60 16.68
CA ALA A 194 2.29 9.38 15.25
C ALA A 194 3.08 10.48 14.51
N VAL A 195 3.91 10.05 13.58
CA VAL A 195 4.62 10.91 12.63
C VAL A 195 3.83 10.96 11.34
N GLU A 196 3.47 12.16 10.89
CA GLU A 196 2.83 12.37 9.61
C GLU A 196 3.88 12.35 8.49
N ALA A 197 3.81 11.34 7.63
CA ALA A 197 4.68 11.22 6.46
C ALA A 197 4.16 12.13 5.33
N ALA A 198 4.37 13.44 5.48
CA ALA A 198 4.10 14.39 4.40
C ALA A 198 5.14 14.19 3.30
N LEU A 199 4.69 14.00 2.05
CA LEU A 199 5.53 13.65 0.92
C LEU A 199 5.22 14.54 -0.28
N THR A 200 6.25 15.00 -0.98
CA THR A 200 6.09 15.54 -2.33
C THR A 200 5.87 14.39 -3.33
N ALA A 201 5.22 14.69 -4.46
CA ALA A 201 5.05 13.72 -5.53
C ALA A 201 6.40 13.11 -5.94
N GLY A 202 6.44 11.78 -6.08
CA GLY A 202 7.67 11.03 -6.39
C GLY A 202 8.49 10.60 -5.16
N SER A 203 8.11 11.02 -3.95
CA SER A 203 8.67 10.50 -2.71
C SER A 203 7.89 9.28 -2.22
N ALA A 204 8.48 8.50 -1.32
CA ALA A 204 7.86 7.32 -0.76
C ALA A 204 8.09 7.21 0.76
N VAL A 205 7.17 6.59 1.46
CA VAL A 205 7.40 6.06 2.81
C VAL A 205 7.39 4.54 2.77
N CYS A 206 8.46 3.94 3.28
CA CYS A 206 8.56 2.50 3.52
C CYS A 206 8.26 2.24 4.99
N PHE A 207 7.51 1.21 5.30
CA PHE A 207 7.27 0.82 6.69
C PHE A 207 7.18 -0.70 6.84
N HIS A 208 7.63 -1.16 7.98
CA HIS A 208 7.57 -2.58 8.37
C HIS A 208 6.11 -3.00 8.53
N SER A 209 5.76 -4.21 8.09
CA SER A 209 4.36 -4.67 8.14
C SER A 209 3.77 -4.82 9.56
N LEU A 210 4.61 -4.77 10.59
CA LEU A 210 4.22 -4.64 12.01
C LEU A 210 4.21 -3.19 12.49
N CYS A 211 4.67 -2.21 11.69
CA CYS A 211 4.58 -0.80 12.07
C CYS A 211 3.12 -0.36 12.05
N VAL A 212 2.65 0.17 13.17
CA VAL A 212 1.30 0.72 13.28
C VAL A 212 1.21 1.97 12.43
N HIS A 213 0.28 1.97 11.51
CA HIS A 213 0.09 3.05 10.55
C HIS A 213 -1.38 3.25 10.18
N GLY A 214 -1.67 4.39 9.62
CA GLY A 214 -3.02 4.74 9.16
C GLY A 214 -2.99 6.03 8.35
N SER A 215 -4.13 6.64 8.12
CA SER A 215 -4.20 7.95 7.43
C SER A 215 -5.52 8.65 7.71
N GLY A 216 -5.47 9.97 7.92
CA GLY A 216 -6.66 10.79 8.09
C GLY A 216 -7.54 10.86 6.83
N PRO A 217 -8.74 11.45 6.93
CA PRO A 217 -9.58 11.72 5.76
C PRO A 217 -8.96 12.81 4.88
N ASN A 218 -9.36 12.85 3.62
CA ASN A 218 -9.03 13.97 2.75
C ASN A 218 -10.08 15.08 2.88
N ARG A 219 -9.69 16.20 3.48
CA ARG A 219 -10.53 17.40 3.65
C ARG A 219 -10.14 18.53 2.70
N SER A 220 -9.20 18.27 1.79
CA SER A 220 -8.66 19.26 0.86
C SER A 220 -9.32 19.20 -0.52
N PRO A 221 -9.21 20.26 -1.34
CA PRO A 221 -9.68 20.25 -2.72
C PRO A 221 -8.75 19.48 -3.68
N LYS A 222 -7.68 18.87 -3.17
CA LYS A 222 -6.71 18.10 -3.98
C LYS A 222 -6.83 16.61 -3.66
N PRO A 223 -6.82 15.72 -4.65
CA PRO A 223 -6.79 14.29 -4.39
C PRO A 223 -5.44 13.86 -3.78
N ARG A 224 -5.43 12.75 -3.04
CA ARG A 224 -4.23 12.09 -2.59
C ARG A 224 -4.22 10.65 -3.11
N ASN A 225 -3.41 10.41 -4.11
CA ASN A 225 -3.25 9.10 -4.73
C ASN A 225 -1.88 8.52 -4.39
N THR A 226 -1.85 7.27 -3.94
CA THR A 226 -0.60 6.56 -3.66
C THR A 226 -0.61 5.18 -4.29
N ALA A 227 0.57 4.75 -4.78
CA ALA A 227 0.80 3.37 -5.16
C ALA A 227 1.43 2.63 -3.97
N LEU A 228 0.79 1.55 -3.54
CA LEU A 228 1.27 0.69 -2.47
C LEU A 228 1.78 -0.63 -3.03
N TYR A 229 2.99 -0.98 -2.61
CA TYR A 229 3.59 -2.28 -2.88
C TYR A 229 4.07 -2.90 -1.58
N ALA A 230 3.82 -4.19 -1.38
CA ALA A 230 4.36 -4.93 -0.26
C ALA A 230 5.36 -5.97 -0.77
N TYR A 231 6.59 -5.88 -0.29
CA TYR A 231 7.68 -6.78 -0.66
C TYR A 231 8.06 -7.67 0.51
N PHE A 232 8.60 -8.84 0.19
CA PHE A 232 9.12 -9.77 1.20
C PHE A 232 10.29 -10.58 0.63
N SER A 233 11.12 -11.11 1.55
CA SER A 233 12.20 -12.03 1.22
C SER A 233 11.69 -13.48 1.16
N PRO A 234 12.37 -14.40 0.48
CA PRO A 234 11.98 -15.82 0.41
C PRO A 234 12.05 -16.56 1.76
N GLU A 235 12.56 -15.93 2.81
CA GLU A 235 12.52 -16.45 4.18
C GLU A 235 11.11 -16.42 4.79
N VAL A 236 10.23 -15.57 4.26
CA VAL A 236 8.83 -15.44 4.70
C VAL A 236 8.01 -16.55 4.05
N ARG A 237 7.29 -17.30 4.86
CA ARG A 237 6.44 -18.41 4.45
C ARG A 237 4.99 -17.94 4.25
N TYR A 238 4.29 -18.61 3.35
CA TYR A 238 2.85 -18.46 3.23
C TYR A 238 2.14 -19.36 4.24
N VAL A 239 1.18 -18.79 4.99
CA VAL A 239 0.37 -19.50 5.98
C VAL A 239 -1.09 -19.43 5.56
N ALA A 240 -1.62 -20.49 4.94
CA ALA A 240 -3.02 -20.52 4.53
C ALA A 240 -3.93 -20.44 5.77
N ARG A 241 -4.95 -19.58 5.71
CA ARG A 241 -5.94 -19.41 6.79
C ARG A 241 -7.33 -19.84 6.30
N GLY A 242 -8.02 -20.64 7.10
CA GLY A 242 -9.37 -21.11 6.80
C GLY A 242 -9.43 -21.87 5.48
N SER A 243 -10.31 -21.47 4.56
CA SER A 243 -10.49 -22.08 3.24
C SER A 243 -9.59 -21.51 2.14
N ALA A 244 -8.56 -20.75 2.49
CA ALA A 244 -7.61 -20.21 1.51
C ALA A 244 -6.86 -21.34 0.80
N ALA A 245 -6.51 -21.12 -0.48
CA ALA A 245 -5.71 -22.07 -1.24
C ALA A 245 -4.38 -22.35 -0.53
N ARG A 246 -3.95 -23.61 -0.54
CA ARG A 246 -2.69 -24.02 0.13
C ARG A 246 -1.44 -23.59 -0.65
N GLU A 247 -1.61 -23.23 -1.90
CA GLU A 247 -0.53 -22.73 -2.76
C GLU A 247 -0.84 -21.31 -3.21
N ARG A 248 0.19 -20.47 -3.22
CA ARG A 248 0.11 -19.12 -3.75
C ARG A 248 1.39 -18.76 -4.48
N THR A 249 1.23 -18.24 -5.70
CA THR A 249 2.33 -17.80 -6.56
C THR A 249 2.52 -16.30 -6.40
N PHE A 250 3.78 -15.90 -6.24
CA PHE A 250 4.20 -14.51 -6.08
C PHE A 250 5.18 -14.12 -7.18
N PRO A 251 5.05 -12.94 -7.76
CA PRO A 251 6.06 -12.41 -8.68
C PRO A 251 7.40 -12.19 -7.99
N ILE A 252 8.47 -12.61 -8.64
CA ILE A 252 9.83 -12.27 -8.24
C ILE A 252 10.18 -10.92 -8.86
N ILE A 253 10.64 -10.00 -8.04
CA ILE A 253 11.00 -8.64 -8.45
C ILE A 253 12.51 -8.50 -8.66
N ALA A 254 13.29 -9.21 -7.82
CA ALA A 254 14.74 -9.23 -7.93
C ALA A 254 15.31 -10.53 -7.36
N GLY A 255 16.51 -10.90 -7.79
CA GLY A 255 17.23 -12.07 -7.30
C GLY A 255 16.66 -13.41 -7.78
N LEU A 256 16.78 -14.45 -6.95
CA LEU A 256 16.24 -15.80 -7.17
C LEU A 256 16.60 -16.37 -8.55
N ASP A 257 17.85 -16.17 -8.98
CA ASP A 257 18.40 -16.73 -10.24
C ASP A 257 17.64 -16.30 -11.51
N GLY A 258 16.99 -15.12 -11.49
CA GLY A 258 16.26 -14.57 -12.63
C GLY A 258 14.95 -15.27 -12.95
N ARG A 259 14.41 -16.08 -12.05
CA ARG A 259 13.05 -16.63 -12.18
C ARG A 259 12.02 -15.50 -12.12
N SER A 260 10.88 -15.67 -12.76
CA SER A 260 9.81 -14.67 -12.78
C SER A 260 8.82 -14.80 -11.63
N GLU A 261 8.67 -16.01 -11.08
CA GLU A 261 7.67 -16.33 -10.07
C GLU A 261 8.18 -17.39 -9.09
N LEU A 262 7.63 -17.37 -7.88
CA LEU A 262 7.82 -18.38 -6.85
C LEU A 262 6.47 -18.79 -6.26
N THR A 263 6.17 -20.10 -6.29
CA THR A 263 5.00 -20.66 -5.61
C THR A 263 5.40 -21.11 -4.21
N LEU A 264 4.70 -20.60 -3.21
CA LEU A 264 4.83 -21.00 -1.81
C LEU A 264 3.66 -21.90 -1.45
N THR A 265 3.97 -23.05 -0.84
CA THR A 265 2.98 -23.99 -0.30
C THR A 265 2.91 -23.79 1.22
N ALA A 266 1.69 -23.59 1.74
CA ALA A 266 1.49 -23.49 3.18
C ALA A 266 1.86 -24.81 3.88
N ALA A 267 2.61 -24.73 4.96
CA ALA A 267 2.87 -25.88 5.83
C ALA A 267 1.55 -26.39 6.44
N ASP A 268 1.53 -27.67 6.76
CA ASP A 268 0.42 -28.31 7.50
C ASP A 268 0.32 -27.82 8.94
#